data_f9e76eef6452454d7500a3e051b28a21
#
_entry.id   f9e76eef6452454d7500a3e051b28a21
#
_cell.length_a   1.000
_cell.length_b   1.000
_cell.length_c   1.000
_cell.angle_alpha   90.00
_cell.angle_beta   90.00
_cell.angle_gamma   90.00
#
_symmetry.space_group_name_H-M   'P 1'
#
loop_
_entity.id
_entity.type
_entity.pdbx_description
1 polymer ?
#
loop_
_entity_poly.entity_id
_entity_poly.type
_entity_poly.pdbx_seq_one_letter_code
_entity_poly.pdbx_strand_id
1 'polypeptide(L)'
;MFIVGAQGDDVNEYTLSVGFDLSSTVTFIDSFPVTQCPNPTAVKFNADGTKMFVTGTGNNNVHQYTLSTGFDVSTAGFTQTLVTTVDSDNFGLDFNNDGTKMYITGNSTDSIYEFNLSSAFDISTATLNQSVYLNPIDDEPFGIEFNTDGTRMLIVGTKGNGVDEFKLTTAFDISTATHMGFYFVGNNPSGIHISPDGTKMFIIGNQSDLVKSYDLGTSYRVSADN
;
A
#
# COMPACT_ATOMS: atom_id res chain seq x y z
N MET A 1 4.09 13.49 -2.52
CA MET A 1 4.59 12.10 -2.40
C MET A 1 4.86 11.83 -0.94
N PHE A 2 4.43 10.66 -0.44
CA PHE A 2 4.64 10.26 0.95
C PHE A 2 5.48 8.99 0.98
N ILE A 3 6.44 8.93 1.89
CA ILE A 3 7.31 7.78 2.09
C ILE A 3 7.37 7.48 3.58
N VAL A 4 7.23 6.22 3.92
CA VAL A 4 7.41 5.72 5.29
C VAL A 4 8.61 4.78 5.33
N GLY A 5 9.32 4.76 6.44
CA GLY A 5 10.48 3.89 6.62
C GLY A 5 10.77 3.59 8.08
N ALA A 6 11.27 2.37 8.30
CA ALA A 6 11.51 1.82 9.63
C ALA A 6 12.66 2.50 10.40
N GLN A 7 13.56 3.24 9.75
CA GLN A 7 14.68 3.87 10.45
C GLN A 7 14.32 5.15 11.19
N GLY A 8 13.29 5.88 10.69
CA GLY A 8 12.81 7.13 11.29
C GLY A 8 11.55 6.97 12.12
N ASP A 9 10.82 5.87 11.95
CA ASP A 9 9.46 5.67 12.44
C ASP A 9 8.59 6.90 12.14
N ASP A 10 8.67 7.37 10.87
CA ASP A 10 8.02 8.58 10.41
C ASP A 10 7.38 8.44 9.02
N VAL A 11 6.50 9.38 8.70
CA VAL A 11 5.96 9.61 7.36
C VAL A 11 6.55 10.90 6.83
N ASN A 12 7.29 10.82 5.74
CA ASN A 12 7.96 11.94 5.08
C ASN A 12 7.13 12.44 3.91
N GLU A 13 6.92 13.75 3.85
CA GLU A 13 6.20 14.44 2.80
C GLU A 13 7.16 15.13 1.82
N TYR A 14 6.91 14.95 0.53
CA TYR A 14 7.66 15.59 -0.57
C TYR A 14 6.70 16.17 -1.60
N THR A 15 7.05 17.32 -2.16
CA THR A 15 6.44 17.84 -3.39
C THR A 15 7.29 17.48 -4.60
N LEU A 16 6.63 17.27 -5.74
CA LEU A 16 7.23 17.14 -7.05
C LEU A 16 6.80 18.34 -7.89
N SER A 17 7.74 19.01 -8.56
CA SER A 17 7.40 20.18 -9.42
C SER A 17 6.54 19.79 -10.62
N VAL A 18 6.58 18.54 -11.06
CA VAL A 18 5.65 17.92 -12.00
C VAL A 18 5.09 16.66 -11.37
N GLY A 19 3.76 16.57 -11.26
CA GLY A 19 3.10 15.43 -10.64
C GLY A 19 3.48 14.10 -11.29
N PHE A 20 3.77 13.08 -10.47
CA PHE A 20 4.15 11.72 -10.92
C PHE A 20 5.40 11.66 -11.82
N ASP A 21 6.28 12.67 -11.75
CA ASP A 21 7.55 12.69 -12.49
C ASP A 21 8.72 12.81 -11.50
N LEU A 22 9.40 11.68 -11.23
CA LEU A 22 10.58 11.64 -10.35
C LEU A 22 11.81 12.30 -10.95
N SER A 23 11.84 12.60 -12.26
CA SER A 23 12.89 13.37 -12.90
C SER A 23 12.76 14.88 -12.66
N SER A 24 11.57 15.31 -12.20
CA SER A 24 11.30 16.70 -11.83
C SER A 24 11.94 17.03 -10.46
N THR A 25 11.90 18.30 -10.06
CA THR A 25 12.43 18.68 -8.75
C THR A 25 11.59 18.07 -7.65
N VAL A 26 12.21 17.24 -6.81
CA VAL A 26 11.64 16.67 -5.59
C VAL A 26 12.13 17.48 -4.40
N THR A 27 11.20 18.00 -3.59
CA THR A 27 11.51 18.83 -2.43
C THR A 27 10.89 18.22 -1.18
N PHE A 28 11.70 17.97 -0.16
CA PHE A 28 11.23 17.59 1.18
C PHE A 28 10.44 18.76 1.78
N ILE A 29 9.26 18.45 2.34
CA ILE A 29 8.36 19.44 2.94
C ILE A 29 8.35 19.28 4.45
N ASP A 30 7.95 18.09 4.93
CA ASP A 30 7.81 17.85 6.37
C ASP A 30 7.93 16.35 6.69
N SER A 31 7.98 16.04 7.96
CA SER A 31 8.00 14.69 8.49
C SER A 31 7.13 14.61 9.75
N PHE A 32 6.38 13.54 9.90
CA PHE A 32 5.55 13.28 11.08
C PHE A 32 5.94 11.95 11.73
N PRO A 33 6.37 11.95 13.02
CA PRO A 33 6.73 10.71 13.71
C PRO A 33 5.48 9.90 14.06
N VAL A 34 5.44 8.65 13.60
CA VAL A 34 4.34 7.71 13.86
C VAL A 34 4.67 6.79 15.04
N THR A 35 4.89 7.40 16.21
CA THR A 35 5.39 6.73 17.43
C THR A 35 4.54 5.54 17.90
N GLN A 36 3.29 5.43 17.46
CA GLN A 36 2.39 4.31 17.72
C GLN A 36 2.69 3.09 16.84
N CYS A 37 3.41 3.30 15.71
CA CYS A 37 3.71 2.28 14.71
C CYS A 37 5.23 2.10 14.57
N PRO A 38 5.88 1.31 15.42
CA PRO A 38 7.30 1.01 15.24
C PRO A 38 7.52 0.22 13.94
N ASN A 39 8.63 0.49 13.25
CA ASN A 39 8.95 -0.08 11.94
C ASN A 39 7.78 0.02 10.93
N PRO A 40 7.32 1.23 10.59
CA PRO A 40 6.22 1.42 9.66
C PRO A 40 6.62 0.95 8.25
N THR A 41 5.70 0.26 7.56
CA THR A 41 5.93 -0.37 6.25
C THR A 41 5.00 0.15 5.16
N ALA A 42 3.81 0.64 5.52
CA ALA A 42 2.89 1.22 4.55
C ALA A 42 2.14 2.43 5.12
N VAL A 43 1.85 3.39 4.24
CA VAL A 43 1.01 4.55 4.51
C VAL A 43 -0.03 4.71 3.40
N LYS A 44 -1.29 4.96 3.79
CA LYS A 44 -2.39 5.29 2.88
C LYS A 44 -3.19 6.47 3.43
N PHE A 45 -3.81 7.20 2.50
CA PHE A 45 -4.71 8.31 2.82
C PHE A 45 -6.10 8.04 2.27
N ASN A 46 -7.12 8.62 2.90
CA ASN A 46 -8.43 8.71 2.28
C ASN A 46 -8.43 9.76 1.14
N ALA A 47 -9.50 9.83 0.37
CA ALA A 47 -9.53 10.61 -0.87
C ALA A 47 -9.26 12.11 -0.70
N ASP A 48 -9.64 12.72 0.42
CA ASP A 48 -9.42 14.14 0.71
C ASP A 48 -8.16 14.42 1.56
N GLY A 49 -7.41 13.35 1.92
CA GLY A 49 -6.18 13.44 2.71
C GLY A 49 -6.37 13.79 4.18
N THR A 50 -7.61 13.85 4.67
CA THR A 50 -7.89 14.22 6.06
C THR A 50 -7.69 13.06 7.04
N LYS A 51 -7.53 11.83 6.54
CA LYS A 51 -7.19 10.64 7.31
C LYS A 51 -5.96 9.96 6.71
N MET A 52 -5.03 9.59 7.58
CA MET A 52 -3.84 8.81 7.25
C MET A 52 -3.86 7.51 8.04
N PHE A 53 -3.46 6.44 7.39
CA PHE A 53 -3.40 5.09 7.96
C PHE A 53 -1.98 4.55 7.78
N VAL A 54 -1.43 4.00 8.85
CA VAL A 54 -0.07 3.45 8.85
C VAL A 54 -0.09 2.05 9.46
N THR A 55 0.58 1.11 8.83
CA THR A 55 0.85 -0.22 9.39
C THR A 55 2.35 -0.50 9.40
N GLY A 56 2.77 -1.47 10.21
CA GLY A 56 4.17 -1.85 10.32
C GLY A 56 4.38 -3.12 11.13
N THR A 57 5.60 -3.66 11.04
CA THR A 57 5.97 -4.95 11.64
C THR A 57 6.25 -4.88 13.14
N GLY A 58 6.43 -3.68 13.72
CA GLY A 58 6.79 -3.57 15.13
C GLY A 58 5.69 -4.00 16.11
N ASN A 59 4.42 -3.85 15.72
CA ASN A 59 3.29 -4.30 16.54
C ASN A 59 2.13 -4.90 15.72
N ASN A 60 2.27 -4.98 14.40
CA ASN A 60 1.32 -5.61 13.47
C ASN A 60 -0.11 -5.04 13.54
N ASN A 61 -0.23 -3.74 13.84
CA ASN A 61 -1.49 -3.04 13.96
C ASN A 61 -1.66 -2.04 12.81
N VAL A 62 -2.89 -1.57 12.62
CA VAL A 62 -3.17 -0.42 11.78
C VAL A 62 -3.47 0.78 12.67
N HIS A 63 -2.79 1.89 12.42
CA HIS A 63 -2.94 3.14 13.16
C HIS A 63 -3.59 4.19 12.28
N GLN A 64 -4.61 4.89 12.80
CA GLN A 64 -5.31 5.96 12.12
C GLN A 64 -4.93 7.31 12.73
N TYR A 65 -4.69 8.27 11.85
CA TYR A 65 -4.42 9.66 12.17
C TYR A 65 -5.43 10.56 11.46
N THR A 66 -5.79 11.68 12.08
CA THR A 66 -6.63 12.73 11.46
C THR A 66 -5.74 13.94 11.19
N LEU A 67 -5.84 14.50 9.97
CA LEU A 67 -5.12 15.68 9.56
C LEU A 67 -6.08 16.87 9.50
N SER A 68 -5.73 18.00 10.09
CA SER A 68 -6.57 19.22 10.02
C SER A 68 -6.49 19.91 8.65
N THR A 69 -5.42 19.64 7.91
CA THR A 69 -5.25 20.04 6.50
C THR A 69 -4.95 18.78 5.69
N GLY A 70 -5.77 18.50 4.68
CA GLY A 70 -5.62 17.28 3.87
C GLY A 70 -4.23 17.18 3.24
N PHE A 71 -3.60 16.02 3.37
CA PHE A 71 -2.25 15.70 2.85
C PHE A 71 -1.11 16.53 3.45
N ASP A 72 -1.31 17.27 4.51
CA ASP A 72 -0.26 17.99 5.25
C ASP A 72 0.05 17.21 6.54
N VAL A 73 1.14 16.40 6.49
CA VAL A 73 1.49 15.51 7.61
C VAL A 73 1.85 16.24 8.88
N SER A 74 2.29 17.51 8.80
CA SER A 74 2.57 18.34 9.97
C SER A 74 1.33 18.58 10.85
N THR A 75 0.14 18.42 10.26
CA THR A 75 -1.15 18.61 10.95
C THR A 75 -1.76 17.32 11.48
N ALA A 76 -1.04 16.19 11.34
CA ALA A 76 -1.54 14.89 11.75
C ALA A 76 -1.62 14.74 13.27
N GLY A 77 -2.70 14.12 13.74
CA GLY A 77 -2.90 13.73 15.12
C GLY A 77 -3.37 12.29 15.22
N PHE A 78 -2.77 11.51 16.13
CA PHE A 78 -3.18 10.12 16.36
C PHE A 78 -4.64 10.05 16.81
N THR A 79 -5.41 9.13 16.21
CA THR A 79 -6.83 8.95 16.50
C THR A 79 -7.10 7.62 17.20
N GLN A 80 -6.67 6.51 16.61
CA GLN A 80 -6.98 5.18 17.11
C GLN A 80 -6.10 4.09 16.51
N THR A 81 -6.15 2.90 17.10
CA THR A 81 -5.46 1.70 16.63
C THR A 81 -6.47 0.57 16.41
N LEU A 82 -6.39 -0.10 15.27
CA LEU A 82 -6.95 -1.43 15.06
C LEU A 82 -5.89 -2.47 15.42
N VAL A 83 -6.14 -3.21 16.49
CA VAL A 83 -5.32 -4.37 16.84
C VAL A 83 -5.70 -5.52 15.91
N THR A 84 -4.77 -5.92 15.06
CA THR A 84 -4.96 -7.08 14.18
C THR A 84 -4.26 -8.30 14.76
N THR A 85 -4.84 -9.47 14.55
CA THR A 85 -4.27 -10.76 14.96
C THR A 85 -4.21 -11.71 13.77
N VAL A 86 -4.32 -11.17 12.56
CA VAL A 86 -4.41 -11.97 11.33
C VAL A 86 -3.05 -12.48 10.88
N ASP A 87 -2.00 -11.70 11.14
CA ASP A 87 -0.63 -12.04 10.79
C ASP A 87 0.33 -11.51 11.86
N SER A 88 1.52 -12.11 11.97
CA SER A 88 2.59 -11.63 12.85
C SER A 88 3.54 -10.64 12.17
N ASP A 89 3.34 -10.38 10.88
CA ASP A 89 4.18 -9.53 10.04
C ASP A 89 3.32 -8.81 8.98
N ASN A 90 2.62 -7.74 9.38
CA ASN A 90 1.82 -6.91 8.47
C ASN A 90 2.72 -5.93 7.71
N PHE A 91 2.62 -5.92 6.37
CA PHE A 91 3.43 -5.05 5.52
C PHE A 91 2.62 -4.05 4.70
N GLY A 92 1.81 -4.52 3.78
CA GLY A 92 1.05 -3.66 2.87
C GLY A 92 -0.31 -3.27 3.43
N LEU A 93 -0.80 -2.13 2.99
CA LEU A 93 -2.11 -1.60 3.36
C LEU A 93 -2.74 -0.93 2.14
N ASP A 94 -3.99 -1.23 1.85
CA ASP A 94 -4.79 -0.50 0.86
C ASP A 94 -6.26 -0.44 1.24
N PHE A 95 -7.02 0.43 0.58
CA PHE A 95 -8.46 0.59 0.74
C PHE A 95 -9.13 0.57 -0.62
N ASN A 96 -10.41 0.18 -0.67
CA ASN A 96 -11.24 0.49 -1.81
C ASN A 96 -11.60 1.99 -1.83
N ASN A 97 -12.10 2.49 -2.95
CA ASN A 97 -12.31 3.91 -3.18
C ASN A 97 -13.24 4.59 -2.17
N ASP A 98 -14.26 3.89 -1.70
CA ASP A 98 -15.23 4.44 -0.75
C ASP A 98 -14.87 4.18 0.73
N GLY A 99 -13.75 3.50 0.98
CA GLY A 99 -13.24 3.23 2.32
C GLY A 99 -14.05 2.21 3.12
N THR A 100 -14.92 1.45 2.47
CA THR A 100 -15.72 0.40 3.13
C THR A 100 -15.00 -0.93 3.22
N LYS A 101 -13.85 -1.06 2.52
CA LYS A 101 -12.96 -2.22 2.57
C LYS A 101 -11.53 -1.78 2.82
N MET A 102 -10.81 -2.56 3.62
CA MET A 102 -9.39 -2.41 3.90
C MET A 102 -8.68 -3.74 3.63
N TYR A 103 -7.47 -3.68 3.10
CA TYR A 103 -6.64 -4.84 2.77
C TYR A 103 -5.29 -4.74 3.46
N ILE A 104 -4.82 -5.87 3.98
CA ILE A 104 -3.50 -6.00 4.61
C ILE A 104 -2.80 -7.19 3.98
N THR A 105 -1.51 -7.05 3.64
CA THR A 105 -0.66 -8.19 3.32
C THR A 105 0.05 -8.68 4.57
N GLY A 106 0.08 -9.99 4.75
CA GLY A 106 0.76 -10.67 5.85
C GLY A 106 1.84 -11.58 5.33
N ASN A 107 3.08 -11.27 5.70
CA ASN A 107 4.27 -11.98 5.23
C ASN A 107 4.47 -13.34 5.91
N SER A 108 4.07 -13.47 7.19
CA SER A 108 4.23 -14.74 7.92
C SER A 108 3.28 -15.85 7.45
N THR A 109 2.16 -15.47 6.83
CA THR A 109 1.14 -16.41 6.33
C THR A 109 1.00 -16.39 4.81
N ASP A 110 1.85 -15.64 4.10
CA ASP A 110 1.80 -15.48 2.63
C ASP A 110 0.38 -15.11 2.13
N SER A 111 -0.30 -14.19 2.81
CA SER A 111 -1.74 -13.97 2.60
C SER A 111 -2.11 -12.51 2.47
N ILE A 112 -3.24 -12.28 1.79
CA ILE A 112 -3.94 -11.00 1.82
C ILE A 112 -5.19 -11.17 2.69
N TYR A 113 -5.43 -10.20 3.55
CA TYR A 113 -6.61 -10.13 4.43
C TYR A 113 -7.50 -8.97 4.00
N GLU A 114 -8.79 -9.24 3.83
CA GLU A 114 -9.82 -8.24 3.52
C GLU A 114 -10.69 -8.00 4.74
N PHE A 115 -10.83 -6.74 5.13
CA PHE A 115 -11.72 -6.28 6.19
C PHE A 115 -12.86 -5.45 5.62
N ASN A 116 -14.08 -5.66 6.14
CA ASN A 116 -15.21 -4.76 5.90
C ASN A 116 -15.26 -3.71 7.00
N LEU A 117 -15.46 -2.45 6.62
CA LEU A 117 -15.66 -1.31 7.51
C LEU A 117 -17.11 -0.86 7.43
N SER A 118 -17.84 -0.86 8.55
CA SER A 118 -19.24 -0.41 8.57
C SER A 118 -19.37 1.12 8.50
N SER A 119 -18.28 1.84 8.77
CA SER A 119 -18.14 3.28 8.55
C SER A 119 -16.89 3.53 7.70
N ALA A 120 -17.05 4.25 6.59
CA ALA A 120 -15.97 4.49 5.63
C ALA A 120 -14.72 5.12 6.27
N PHE A 121 -13.56 4.50 6.02
CA PHE A 121 -12.29 4.96 6.56
C PHE A 121 -12.29 5.14 8.08
N ASP A 122 -13.01 4.27 8.80
CA ASP A 122 -12.99 4.19 10.25
C ASP A 122 -12.57 2.79 10.69
N ILE A 123 -11.29 2.62 11.00
CA ILE A 123 -10.72 1.30 11.32
C ILE A 123 -11.28 0.70 12.60
N SER A 124 -11.93 1.49 13.49
CA SER A 124 -12.60 0.95 14.68
C SER A 124 -13.80 0.06 14.34
N THR A 125 -14.33 0.21 13.11
CA THR A 125 -15.47 -0.55 12.61
C THR A 125 -15.08 -1.76 11.76
N ALA A 126 -13.77 -2.02 11.62
CA ALA A 126 -13.26 -3.07 10.76
C ALA A 126 -13.56 -4.46 11.31
N THR A 127 -14.03 -5.35 10.46
CA THR A 127 -14.25 -6.77 10.74
C THR A 127 -13.62 -7.61 9.63
N LEU A 128 -12.83 -8.62 10.01
CA LEU A 128 -12.24 -9.54 9.03
C LEU A 128 -13.34 -10.22 8.22
N ASN A 129 -13.27 -10.11 6.90
CA ASN A 129 -14.21 -10.71 5.97
C ASN A 129 -13.68 -12.04 5.41
N GLN A 130 -12.46 -11.99 4.85
CA GLN A 130 -11.85 -13.15 4.19
C GLN A 130 -10.34 -12.99 4.08
N SER A 131 -9.67 -14.08 3.68
CA SER A 131 -8.25 -14.05 3.31
C SER A 131 -8.00 -14.90 2.07
N VAL A 132 -6.93 -14.56 1.32
CA VAL A 132 -6.45 -15.31 0.17
C VAL A 132 -4.98 -15.64 0.36
N TYR A 133 -4.65 -16.93 0.28
CA TYR A 133 -3.29 -17.45 0.36
C TYR A 133 -2.60 -17.32 -1.00
N LEU A 134 -1.42 -16.69 -1.04
CA LEU A 134 -0.70 -16.35 -2.27
C LEU A 134 0.34 -17.38 -2.69
N ASN A 135 0.89 -18.18 -1.75
CA ASN A 135 1.87 -19.20 -2.10
C ASN A 135 1.21 -20.30 -2.97
N PRO A 136 1.76 -20.74 -4.10
CA PRO A 136 3.17 -20.56 -4.49
C PRO A 136 3.46 -19.34 -5.39
N ILE A 137 2.54 -18.42 -5.60
CA ILE A 137 2.74 -17.24 -6.45
C ILE A 137 3.76 -16.31 -5.80
N ASP A 138 3.44 -15.83 -4.60
CA ASP A 138 4.34 -15.03 -3.76
C ASP A 138 4.33 -15.59 -2.33
N ASP A 139 5.50 -15.81 -1.73
CA ASP A 139 5.66 -16.26 -0.35
C ASP A 139 6.22 -15.16 0.58
N GLU A 140 6.33 -13.94 0.09
CA GLU A 140 6.74 -12.76 0.86
C GLU A 140 6.01 -11.52 0.32
N PRO A 141 4.66 -11.43 0.44
CA PRO A 141 3.91 -10.28 -0.06
C PRO A 141 4.11 -9.05 0.84
N PHE A 142 4.62 -7.97 0.27
CA PHE A 142 4.86 -6.71 0.97
C PHE A 142 3.81 -5.66 0.62
N GLY A 143 3.91 -5.03 -0.54
CA GLY A 143 3.00 -3.95 -0.95
C GLY A 143 1.79 -4.44 -1.73
N ILE A 144 0.67 -3.77 -1.57
CA ILE A 144 -0.58 -4.01 -2.30
C ILE A 144 -1.14 -2.71 -2.86
N GLU A 145 -1.65 -2.75 -4.09
CA GLU A 145 -2.33 -1.63 -4.74
C GLU A 145 -3.44 -2.13 -5.65
N PHE A 146 -4.62 -1.53 -5.54
CA PHE A 146 -5.71 -1.76 -6.49
C PHE A 146 -5.74 -0.68 -7.56
N ASN A 147 -6.20 -1.03 -8.77
CA ASN A 147 -6.58 -0.03 -9.74
C ASN A 147 -7.88 0.68 -9.34
N THR A 148 -8.17 1.80 -9.99
CA THR A 148 -9.28 2.69 -9.63
C THR A 148 -10.65 2.00 -9.65
N ASP A 149 -10.87 1.03 -10.54
CA ASP A 149 -12.15 0.32 -10.63
C ASP A 149 -12.19 -0.99 -9.82
N GLY A 150 -11.09 -1.34 -9.14
CA GLY A 150 -10.98 -2.52 -8.29
C GLY A 150 -10.95 -3.87 -9.04
N THR A 151 -10.80 -3.84 -10.37
CA THR A 151 -10.77 -5.07 -11.19
C THR A 151 -9.38 -5.66 -11.33
N ARG A 152 -8.35 -4.91 -10.87
CA ARG A 152 -6.95 -5.35 -10.82
C ARG A 152 -6.34 -5.08 -9.47
N MET A 153 -5.47 -5.97 -9.06
CA MET A 153 -4.67 -5.89 -7.85
C MET A 153 -3.23 -6.21 -8.22
N LEU A 154 -2.31 -5.41 -7.73
CA LEU A 154 -0.87 -5.59 -7.86
C LEU A 154 -0.29 -5.87 -6.48
N ILE A 155 0.55 -6.89 -6.41
CA ILE A 155 1.30 -7.26 -5.19
C ILE A 155 2.77 -7.15 -5.51
N VAL A 156 3.54 -6.53 -4.63
CA VAL A 156 5.00 -6.59 -4.67
C VAL A 156 5.50 -7.47 -3.54
N GLY A 157 6.48 -8.28 -3.87
CA GLY A 157 7.11 -9.18 -2.90
C GLY A 157 8.57 -9.46 -3.24
N THR A 158 9.29 -10.04 -2.29
CA THR A 158 10.70 -10.36 -2.48
C THR A 158 10.91 -11.67 -3.23
N LYS A 159 9.91 -12.54 -3.29
CA LYS A 159 9.96 -13.73 -4.13
C LYS A 159 10.01 -13.32 -5.60
N GLY A 160 11.11 -13.65 -6.25
CA GLY A 160 11.36 -13.23 -7.63
C GLY A 160 11.70 -11.75 -7.80
N ASN A 161 11.56 -10.91 -6.77
CA ASN A 161 11.84 -9.47 -6.81
C ASN A 161 10.99 -8.73 -7.85
N GLY A 162 9.68 -8.86 -7.77
CA GLY A 162 8.80 -8.30 -8.78
C GLY A 162 7.43 -7.89 -8.33
N VAL A 163 6.58 -7.72 -9.32
CA VAL A 163 5.18 -7.35 -9.19
C VAL A 163 4.33 -8.46 -9.78
N ASP A 164 3.44 -9.03 -8.98
CA ASP A 164 2.42 -9.96 -9.41
C ASP A 164 1.12 -9.23 -9.72
N GLU A 165 0.58 -9.47 -10.92
CA GLU A 165 -0.69 -8.89 -11.37
C GLU A 165 -1.82 -9.91 -11.21
N PHE A 166 -2.92 -9.48 -10.58
CA PHE A 166 -4.15 -10.24 -10.43
C PHE A 166 -5.32 -9.51 -11.10
N LYS A 167 -6.18 -10.27 -11.76
CA LYS A 167 -7.48 -9.81 -12.25
C LYS A 167 -8.58 -10.29 -11.32
N LEU A 168 -9.49 -9.39 -10.94
CA LEU A 168 -10.66 -9.69 -10.12
C LEU A 168 -11.91 -9.68 -11.02
N THR A 169 -12.77 -10.70 -10.91
CA THR A 169 -14.04 -10.74 -11.62
C THR A 169 -15.14 -9.94 -10.92
N THR A 170 -15.00 -9.73 -9.61
CA THR A 170 -15.81 -8.80 -8.81
C THR A 170 -14.89 -7.74 -8.24
N ALA A 171 -15.18 -6.47 -8.50
CA ALA A 171 -14.36 -5.36 -8.05
C ALA A 171 -14.12 -5.39 -6.55
N PHE A 172 -12.85 -5.25 -6.14
CA PHE A 172 -12.44 -5.23 -4.74
C PHE A 172 -12.81 -6.47 -3.91
N ASP A 173 -13.05 -7.62 -4.58
CA ASP A 173 -13.28 -8.91 -3.91
C ASP A 173 -12.11 -9.85 -4.18
N ILE A 174 -11.20 -9.96 -3.19
CA ILE A 174 -9.96 -10.73 -3.35
C ILE A 174 -10.20 -12.22 -3.58
N SER A 175 -11.37 -12.78 -3.18
CA SER A 175 -11.70 -14.19 -3.43
C SER A 175 -11.87 -14.50 -4.92
N THR A 176 -12.09 -13.48 -5.76
CA THR A 176 -12.28 -13.60 -7.20
C THR A 176 -10.99 -13.36 -7.99
N ALA A 177 -9.86 -13.18 -7.29
CA ALA A 177 -8.58 -12.88 -7.91
C ALA A 177 -8.01 -14.06 -8.68
N THR A 178 -7.53 -13.80 -9.89
CA THR A 178 -6.82 -14.75 -10.75
C THR A 178 -5.48 -14.15 -11.13
N HIS A 179 -4.39 -14.88 -10.88
CA HIS A 179 -3.04 -14.45 -11.25
C HIS A 179 -2.90 -14.35 -12.76
N MET A 180 -2.42 -13.22 -13.26
CA MET A 180 -2.29 -12.91 -14.67
C MET A 180 -0.85 -12.96 -15.17
N GLY A 181 0.12 -12.70 -14.29
CA GLY A 181 1.53 -12.69 -14.65
C GLY A 181 2.39 -11.93 -13.66
N PHE A 182 3.67 -11.91 -13.95
CA PHE A 182 4.73 -11.37 -13.10
C PHE A 182 5.61 -10.42 -13.90
N TYR A 183 6.06 -9.34 -13.26
CA TYR A 183 7.01 -8.39 -13.82
C TYR A 183 8.19 -8.17 -12.86
N PHE A 184 9.41 -8.49 -13.32
CA PHE A 184 10.63 -8.33 -12.52
C PHE A 184 11.05 -6.87 -12.40
N VAL A 185 11.24 -6.36 -11.18
CA VAL A 185 11.70 -4.98 -10.91
C VAL A 185 13.03 -4.93 -10.18
N GLY A 186 13.46 -6.03 -9.54
CA GLY A 186 14.68 -6.12 -8.74
C GLY A 186 14.62 -5.35 -7.41
N ASN A 187 15.71 -5.36 -6.65
CA ASN A 187 15.94 -4.55 -5.44
C ASN A 187 15.04 -4.85 -4.24
N ASN A 188 14.52 -6.05 -4.08
CA ASN A 188 13.62 -6.42 -2.99
C ASN A 188 12.51 -5.37 -2.81
N PRO A 189 11.54 -5.30 -3.75
CA PRO A 189 10.49 -4.30 -3.71
C PRO A 189 9.63 -4.49 -2.45
N SER A 190 9.34 -3.39 -1.76
CA SER A 190 8.59 -3.40 -0.50
C SER A 190 7.34 -2.51 -0.56
N GLY A 191 7.27 -1.57 -1.49
CA GLY A 191 6.11 -0.71 -1.66
C GLY A 191 5.83 -0.42 -3.12
N ILE A 192 4.56 -0.23 -3.45
CA ILE A 192 4.06 0.05 -4.79
C ILE A 192 3.06 1.21 -4.75
N HIS A 193 3.07 2.02 -5.79
CA HIS A 193 2.02 3.00 -6.08
C HIS A 193 1.85 3.15 -7.58
N ILE A 194 0.60 3.28 -8.02
CA ILE A 194 0.24 3.52 -9.42
C ILE A 194 -0.36 4.92 -9.56
N SER A 195 0.08 5.68 -10.58
CA SER A 195 -0.54 6.97 -10.88
C SER A 195 -2.05 6.81 -11.15
N PRO A 196 -2.89 7.81 -10.83
CA PRO A 196 -4.36 7.69 -10.98
C PRO A 196 -4.84 7.35 -12.38
N ASP A 197 -4.06 7.71 -13.42
CA ASP A 197 -4.33 7.33 -14.82
C ASP A 197 -3.84 5.93 -15.18
N GLY A 198 -3.15 5.26 -14.26
CA GLY A 198 -2.61 3.92 -14.42
C GLY A 198 -1.40 3.82 -15.35
N THR A 199 -0.79 4.94 -15.77
CA THR A 199 0.28 4.93 -16.77
C THR A 199 1.68 4.83 -16.18
N LYS A 200 1.84 5.11 -14.88
CA LYS A 200 3.13 5.04 -14.17
C LYS A 200 3.01 4.18 -12.91
N MET A 201 4.00 3.34 -12.72
CA MET A 201 4.18 2.55 -11.51
C MET A 201 5.42 3.05 -10.77
N PHE A 202 5.31 3.19 -9.45
CA PHE A 202 6.39 3.57 -8.56
C PHE A 202 6.67 2.42 -7.60
N ILE A 203 7.94 2.05 -7.50
CA ILE A 203 8.39 0.96 -6.63
C ILE A 203 9.47 1.52 -5.69
N ILE A 204 9.31 1.24 -4.40
CA ILE A 204 10.36 1.39 -3.40
C ILE A 204 10.89 0.02 -3.00
N GLY A 205 12.20 -0.09 -2.79
CA GLY A 205 12.82 -1.37 -2.42
C GLY A 205 13.83 -1.21 -1.30
N ASN A 206 13.90 -2.22 -0.45
CA ASN A 206 14.72 -2.22 0.77
C ASN A 206 16.24 -2.25 0.55
N GLN A 207 16.72 -2.60 -0.67
CA GLN A 207 18.16 -2.73 -0.91
C GLN A 207 18.82 -1.47 -1.45
N SER A 208 18.08 -0.52 -1.97
CA SER A 208 18.65 0.63 -2.67
C SER A 208 18.22 1.98 -2.12
N ASP A 209 17.28 2.03 -1.18
CA ASP A 209 16.70 3.26 -0.63
C ASP A 209 16.24 4.25 -1.73
N LEU A 210 15.78 3.70 -2.85
CA LEU A 210 15.39 4.46 -4.04
C LEU A 210 13.92 4.21 -4.38
N VAL A 211 13.25 5.28 -4.77
CA VAL A 211 11.97 5.19 -5.49
C VAL A 211 12.28 5.14 -6.99
N LYS A 212 11.79 4.11 -7.68
CA LYS A 212 11.90 3.96 -9.14
C LYS A 212 10.55 4.14 -9.78
N SER A 213 10.50 4.77 -10.95
CA SER A 213 9.30 4.85 -11.78
C SER A 213 9.43 3.99 -13.03
N TYR A 214 8.31 3.39 -13.43
CA TYR A 214 8.17 2.57 -14.62
C TYR A 214 6.99 3.09 -15.43
N ASP A 215 7.17 3.27 -16.74
CA ASP A 215 6.08 3.59 -17.65
C ASP A 215 5.33 2.30 -18.03
N LEU A 216 4.02 2.27 -17.82
CA LEU A 216 3.17 1.17 -18.17
C LEU A 216 2.61 1.38 -19.59
N GLY A 217 2.85 0.43 -20.48
CA GLY A 217 2.36 0.50 -21.87
C GLY A 217 0.85 0.41 -21.99
N THR A 218 0.19 -0.21 -21.00
CA THR A 218 -1.27 -0.28 -20.84
C THR A 218 -1.61 0.04 -19.40
N SER A 219 -2.63 0.86 -19.19
CA SER A 219 -3.05 1.34 -17.87
C SER A 219 -3.26 0.18 -16.88
N TYR A 220 -2.61 0.27 -15.71
CA TYR A 220 -2.61 -0.73 -14.65
C TYR A 220 -2.21 -2.15 -15.07
N ARG A 221 -1.39 -2.32 -16.11
CA ARG A 221 -0.92 -3.63 -16.55
C ARG A 221 0.59 -3.71 -16.51
N VAL A 222 1.10 -4.68 -15.78
CA VAL A 222 2.54 -4.97 -15.68
C VAL A 222 2.93 -6.22 -16.49
N SER A 223 1.99 -7.15 -16.71
CA SER A 223 2.19 -8.34 -17.55
C SER A 223 1.89 -8.03 -19.02
N ALA A 224 2.70 -8.57 -19.93
CA ALA A 224 2.37 -8.54 -21.36
C ALA A 224 1.13 -9.40 -21.62
N ASP A 225 0.25 -8.97 -22.54
CA ASP A 225 -0.80 -9.85 -23.06
C ASP A 225 -0.16 -11.05 -23.77
N ASN A 226 -0.42 -12.26 -23.28
CA ASN A 226 -0.15 -13.50 -24.00
C ASN A 226 -1.29 -13.82 -24.96
#